data_99331bfa5ad3443ca134f033d901385d
#
_entry.id   99331bfa5ad3443ca134f033d901385d
#
_cell.length_a   1.000
_cell.length_b   1.000
_cell.length_c   1.000
_cell.angle_alpha   90.00
_cell.angle_beta   90.00
_cell.angle_gamma   90.00
#
_symmetry.space_group_name_H-M   'P 1'
#
loop_
_entity.id
_entity.type
_entity.pdbx_description
1 polymer ?
#
loop_
_entity_poly.entity_id
_entity_poly.type
_entity_poly.pdbx_seq_one_letter_code
_entity_poly.pdbx_strand_id
1 'polypeptide(L)'
;MTVTVARGFIQRTRGLAWRESIPAGEALQINRCRSIHTFGMRFRLDLLWLDQQGRAIRVDYDVPPRRLRSCTQARAVVEVAAGEGRDLLESGYTAAR
;
A
#
# COMPACT_ATOMS: atom_id res chain seq x y z
N MET A 1 5.42 -12.56 -4.83
CA MET A 1 4.93 -11.53 -3.86
C MET A 1 3.70 -12.09 -3.16
N THR A 2 3.76 -12.10 -1.86
CA THR A 2 2.62 -12.54 -1.04
C THR A 2 1.80 -11.32 -0.66
N VAL A 3 0.53 -11.33 -1.05
CA VAL A 3 -0.37 -10.21 -0.79
C VAL A 3 -1.36 -10.58 0.31
N THR A 4 -1.40 -9.78 1.36
CA THR A 4 -2.41 -9.87 2.40
C THR A 4 -3.43 -8.76 2.16
N VAL A 5 -4.71 -9.11 2.13
CA VAL A 5 -5.78 -8.12 2.03
C VAL A 5 -6.22 -7.75 3.45
N ALA A 6 -6.12 -6.46 3.79
CA ALA A 6 -6.53 -5.98 5.09
C ALA A 6 -8.04 -6.16 5.28
N ARG A 7 -8.43 -6.78 6.38
CA ARG A 7 -9.82 -7.08 6.68
C ARG A 7 -10.16 -6.56 8.07
N GLY A 8 -11.39 -6.06 8.21
CA GLY A 8 -11.86 -5.50 9.46
C GLY A 8 -11.33 -4.11 9.74
N PHE A 9 -11.95 -3.46 10.70
CA PHE A 9 -11.68 -2.05 11.00
C PHE A 9 -10.26 -1.84 11.53
N ILE A 10 -9.83 -2.65 12.49
CA ILE A 10 -8.53 -2.45 13.14
C ILE A 10 -7.40 -2.68 12.14
N GLN A 11 -7.47 -3.74 11.36
CA GLN A 11 -6.44 -4.05 10.38
C GLN A 11 -6.33 -2.95 9.32
N ARG A 12 -7.47 -2.41 8.88
CA ARG A 12 -7.49 -1.34 7.89
C ARG A 12 -6.98 -0.01 8.42
N THR A 13 -7.28 0.30 9.69
CA THR A 13 -6.84 1.57 10.29
C THR A 13 -5.38 1.56 10.69
N ARG A 14 -4.85 0.42 11.09
CA ARG A 14 -3.45 0.31 11.50
C ARG A 14 -2.51 0.04 10.34
N GLY A 15 -2.95 -0.77 9.36
CA GLY A 15 -2.09 -1.15 8.25
C GLY A 15 -0.78 -1.72 8.74
N LEU A 16 0.34 -1.08 8.38
CA LEU A 16 1.68 -1.49 8.78
C LEU A 16 2.24 -0.67 9.96
N ALA A 17 1.42 0.13 10.62
CA ALA A 17 1.87 1.13 11.58
C ALA A 17 2.64 0.56 12.77
N TRP A 18 2.38 -0.69 13.16
CA TRP A 18 3.02 -1.31 14.32
C TRP A 18 4.19 -2.22 13.97
N ARG A 19 4.52 -2.30 12.69
CA ARG A 19 5.65 -3.11 12.25
C ARG A 19 6.92 -2.27 12.21
N GLU A 20 8.05 -2.90 12.44
CA GLU A 20 9.36 -2.28 12.27
C GLU A 20 9.84 -2.32 10.83
N SER A 21 9.33 -3.28 10.06
CA SER A 21 9.63 -3.43 8.64
C SER A 21 8.55 -4.25 7.98
N ILE A 22 8.55 -4.22 6.67
CA ILE A 22 7.77 -5.15 5.86
C ILE A 22 8.76 -6.02 5.10
N PRO A 23 8.69 -7.36 5.24
CA PRO A 23 9.64 -8.23 4.55
C PRO A 23 9.55 -8.10 3.04
N ALA A 24 10.69 -8.29 2.39
CA ALA A 24 10.73 -8.33 0.93
C ALA A 24 9.78 -9.42 0.42
N GLY A 25 9.06 -9.11 -0.65
CA GLY A 25 8.09 -10.03 -1.24
C GLY A 25 6.74 -10.05 -0.57
N GLU A 26 6.49 -9.21 0.42
CA GLU A 26 5.18 -9.08 1.07
C GLU A 26 4.54 -7.75 0.74
N ALA A 27 3.20 -7.75 0.63
CA ALA A 27 2.41 -6.55 0.36
C ALA A 27 1.12 -6.58 1.18
N LEU A 28 0.63 -5.40 1.55
CA LEU A 28 -0.67 -5.24 2.19
C LEU A 28 -1.59 -4.46 1.27
N GLN A 29 -2.69 -5.07 0.84
CA GLN A 29 -3.71 -4.41 0.04
C GLN A 29 -4.85 -3.96 0.93
N ILE A 30 -5.22 -2.69 0.82
CA ILE A 30 -6.33 -2.09 1.56
C ILE A 30 -7.38 -1.67 0.55
N ASN A 31 -8.52 -2.34 0.54
CA ASN A 31 -9.62 -2.04 -0.36
C ASN A 31 -10.43 -0.85 0.15
N ARG A 32 -11.13 -0.18 -0.76
CA ARG A 32 -11.96 0.98 -0.44
C ARG A 32 -11.17 2.05 0.32
N CYS A 33 -9.98 2.34 -0.19
CA CYS A 33 -9.07 3.25 0.48
C CYS A 33 -8.54 4.28 -0.51
N ARG A 34 -8.73 5.55 -0.20
CA ARG A 34 -8.29 6.69 -1.01
C ARG A 34 -7.27 7.55 -0.31
N SER A 35 -7.01 7.30 0.94
CA SER A 35 -5.99 8.02 1.67
C SER A 35 -5.40 7.14 2.75
N ILE A 36 -4.13 7.37 3.03
CA ILE A 36 -3.42 6.69 4.10
C ILE A 36 -2.56 7.71 4.85
N HIS A 37 -2.14 7.33 6.03
CA HIS A 37 -1.10 8.04 6.74
C HIS A 37 -0.01 7.07 7.16
N THR A 38 1.19 7.60 7.34
CA THR A 38 2.35 6.82 7.76
C THR A 38 2.77 7.16 9.19
N PHE A 39 1.89 7.79 9.97
CA PHE A 39 2.14 8.05 11.38
C PHE A 39 2.23 6.72 12.12
N GLY A 40 3.24 6.58 12.98
CA GLY A 40 3.49 5.35 13.71
C GLY A 40 4.29 4.31 12.98
N MET A 41 4.58 4.51 11.69
CA MET A 41 5.47 3.64 10.95
C MET A 41 6.93 3.98 11.22
N ARG A 42 7.80 2.99 11.10
CA ARG A 42 9.24 3.12 11.36
C ARG A 42 10.09 2.88 10.12
N PHE A 43 9.47 2.80 8.95
CA PHE A 43 10.15 2.51 7.70
C PHE A 43 9.43 3.20 6.55
N ARG A 44 10.09 3.29 5.41
CA ARG A 44 9.54 3.93 4.21
C ARG A 44 8.76 2.92 3.39
N LEU A 45 7.75 3.42 2.67
CA LEU A 45 6.84 2.61 1.87
C LEU A 45 6.81 3.08 0.43
N ASP A 46 6.51 2.14 -0.47
CA ASP A 46 5.93 2.47 -1.77
C ASP A 46 4.44 2.16 -1.73
N LEU A 47 3.65 3.01 -2.36
CA LEU A 47 2.20 2.91 -2.39
C LEU A 47 1.74 2.79 -3.82
N LEU A 48 1.06 1.68 -4.16
CA LEU A 48 0.40 1.53 -5.45
C LEU A 48 -1.08 1.82 -5.27
N TRP A 49 -1.56 2.88 -5.90
CA TRP A 49 -2.97 3.23 -5.90
C TRP A 49 -3.65 2.52 -7.06
N LEU A 50 -4.74 1.81 -6.77
CA LEU A 50 -5.44 0.99 -7.74
C LEU A 50 -6.80 1.58 -8.06
N ASP A 51 -7.22 1.44 -9.32
CA ASP A 51 -8.53 1.87 -9.77
C ASP A 51 -9.61 0.82 -9.51
N GLN A 52 -10.81 1.07 -10.05
CA GLN A 52 -11.95 0.17 -9.89
C GLN A 52 -11.71 -1.21 -10.51
N GLN A 53 -10.89 -1.28 -11.55
CA GLN A 53 -10.50 -2.54 -12.18
C GLN A 53 -9.34 -3.23 -11.49
N GLY A 54 -8.82 -2.63 -10.42
CA GLY A 54 -7.71 -3.19 -9.68
C GLY A 54 -6.34 -2.93 -10.30
N ARG A 55 -6.25 -1.99 -11.24
CA ARG A 55 -5.00 -1.65 -11.92
C ARG A 55 -4.35 -0.43 -11.29
N ALA A 56 -3.03 -0.41 -11.27
CA ALA A 56 -2.30 0.72 -10.73
C ALA A 56 -2.48 1.97 -11.60
N ILE A 57 -2.89 3.07 -10.97
CA ILE A 57 -3.07 4.36 -11.63
C ILE A 57 -2.08 5.41 -11.14
N ARG A 58 -1.43 5.16 -10.02
CA ARG A 58 -0.41 6.05 -9.48
C ARG A 58 0.45 5.28 -8.47
N VAL A 59 1.72 5.63 -8.42
CA VAL A 59 2.63 5.08 -7.42
C VAL A 59 3.29 6.25 -6.69
N ASP A 60 3.23 6.22 -5.37
CA ASP A 60 4.01 7.12 -4.53
C ASP A 60 5.20 6.33 -4.01
N TYR A 61 6.41 6.73 -4.41
CA TYR A 61 7.63 6.04 -4.05
C TYR A 61 8.25 6.64 -2.80
N ASP A 62 8.86 5.79 -2.01
CA ASP A 62 9.73 6.18 -0.89
C ASP A 62 9.05 7.14 0.07
N VAL A 63 7.82 6.82 0.46
CA VAL A 63 7.03 7.65 1.37
C VAL A 63 7.57 7.48 2.79
N PRO A 64 8.08 8.54 3.42
CA PRO A 64 8.62 8.45 4.77
C PRO A 64 7.51 8.39 5.83
N PRO A 65 7.86 8.07 7.08
CA PRO A 65 6.92 8.21 8.19
C PRO A 65 6.36 9.64 8.32
N ARG A 66 5.24 9.77 8.99
CA ARG A 66 4.59 11.05 9.33
C ARG A 66 4.13 11.82 8.10
N ARG A 67 3.56 11.12 7.13
CA ARG A 67 2.99 11.72 5.93
C ARG A 67 1.56 11.31 5.73
N LEU A 68 0.84 12.16 5.01
CA LEU A 68 -0.48 11.85 4.47
C LEU A 68 -0.35 11.72 2.96
N ARG A 69 -0.99 10.74 2.39
CA ARG A 69 -1.07 10.55 0.94
C ARG A 69 -2.49 10.19 0.58
N SER A 70 -2.97 10.75 -0.51
CA SER A 70 -4.31 10.47 -0.99
C SER A 70 -4.34 10.42 -2.50
N CYS A 71 -5.30 9.66 -3.03
CA CYS A 71 -5.57 9.55 -4.46
C CYS A 71 -7.07 9.43 -4.62
N THR A 72 -7.72 10.51 -5.05
CA THR A 72 -9.18 10.59 -5.09
C THR A 72 -9.79 9.61 -6.08
N GLN A 73 -9.04 9.21 -7.10
CA GLN A 73 -9.50 8.27 -8.13
C GLN A 73 -9.25 6.82 -7.75
N ALA A 74 -8.56 6.57 -6.64
CA ALA A 74 -8.26 5.22 -6.21
C ALA A 74 -9.46 4.54 -5.58
N ARG A 75 -9.45 3.22 -5.66
CA ARG A 75 -10.41 2.34 -4.98
C ARG A 75 -9.72 1.42 -3.99
N ALA A 76 -8.40 1.29 -4.10
CA ALA A 76 -7.60 0.50 -3.19
C ALA A 76 -6.17 1.02 -3.21
N VAL A 77 -5.39 0.62 -2.24
CA VAL A 77 -3.97 0.92 -2.18
C VAL A 77 -3.22 -0.35 -1.76
N VAL A 78 -2.03 -0.53 -2.32
CA VAL A 78 -1.12 -1.61 -1.92
C VAL A 78 0.12 -0.99 -1.30
N GLU A 79 0.43 -1.39 -0.09
CA GLU A 79 1.61 -0.94 0.64
C GLU A 79 2.69 -2.01 0.57
N VAL A 80 3.89 -1.61 0.15
CA VAL A 80 5.07 -2.48 0.10
C VAL A 80 6.27 -1.72 0.66
N ALA A 81 7.34 -2.44 0.98
CA ALA A 81 8.58 -1.81 1.39
C ALA A 81 9.10 -0.89 0.28
N ALA A 82 9.70 0.23 0.68
CA ALA A 82 10.30 1.15 -0.28
C ALA A 82 11.33 0.42 -1.15
N GLY A 83 11.27 0.65 -2.45
CA GLY A 83 12.10 -0.02 -3.44
C GLY A 83 11.41 -1.18 -4.15
N GLU A 84 10.32 -1.71 -3.61
CA GLU A 84 9.62 -2.84 -4.23
C GLU A 84 8.43 -2.42 -5.11
N GLY A 85 7.99 -1.17 -5.01
CA GLY A 85 6.83 -0.72 -5.76
C GLY A 85 7.02 -0.75 -7.26
N ARG A 86 8.22 -0.42 -7.73
CA ARG A 86 8.51 -0.44 -9.17
C ARG A 86 8.42 -1.85 -9.74
N ASP A 87 9.01 -2.82 -9.07
CA ASP A 87 8.96 -4.20 -9.54
C ASP A 87 7.52 -4.72 -9.55
N LEU A 88 6.76 -4.37 -8.52
CA LEU A 88 5.36 -4.77 -8.45
C LEU A 88 4.56 -4.13 -9.59
N LEU A 89 4.78 -2.86 -9.88
CA LEU A 89 4.14 -2.17 -10.99
C LEU A 89 4.49 -2.82 -12.32
N GLU A 90 5.77 -3.09 -12.56
CA GLU A 90 6.26 -3.67 -13.80
C GLU A 90 5.79 -5.11 -13.98
N SER A 91 5.46 -5.81 -12.91
CA SER A 91 4.90 -7.16 -12.98
C SER A 91 3.46 -7.20 -13.51
N GLY A 92 2.83 -6.03 -13.68
CA GLY A 92 1.44 -5.96 -14.09
C GLY A 92 0.46 -6.29 -12.98
N TYR A 93 0.82 -5.99 -11.74
CA TYR A 93 0.00 -6.30 -10.58
C TYR A 93 -1.43 -5.80 -10.74
N THR A 94 -2.38 -6.67 -10.42
CA THR A 94 -3.78 -6.31 -10.28
C THR A 94 -4.27 -6.70 -8.89
N ALA A 95 -5.37 -6.06 -8.44
CA ALA A 95 -5.88 -6.26 -7.10
C ALA A 95 -6.15 -7.72 -6.78
N ALA A 96 -5.73 -8.15 -5.61
CA ALA A 96 -6.10 -9.46 -5.05
C ALA A 96 -7.58 -9.46 -4.68
N ARG A 97 -8.23 -10.60 -4.87
CA ARG A 97 -9.64 -10.77 -4.55
C ARG A 97 -9.85 -11.39 -3.18
#